data_e79d5817175922a976214d6652c6105f
#
_entry.id   e79d5817175922a976214d6652c6105f
#
_cell.length_a   1.000
_cell.length_b   1.000
_cell.length_c   1.000
_cell.angle_alpha   90.00
_cell.angle_beta   90.00
_cell.angle_gamma   90.00
#
_symmetry.space_group_name_H-M   'P 1'
#
loop_
_entity.id
_entity.type
_entity.pdbx_description
1 polymer ?
#
loop_
_entity_poly.entity_id
_entity_poly.type
_entity_poly.pdbx_seq_one_letter_code
_entity_poly.pdbx_strand_id
1 'polypeptide(L)'
;MIPDRTIEPRPDFPWNVRRATPADLEAILAIQHGSPEAPAWSSPTWKQMLSPEQAGSLLRVCLVAEGDHPASRSRWVLGFCVACWAGEWSELESVATVVSARGRGVGRALCGQVMDWSRERGARVMELEVRASNRAAQALYRSLGFAEQGVRRRYYQDPIEDAVLMSVDLLTAATTRVLT
;
A
#
# COMPACT_ATOMS: atom_id res chain seq x y z
N MET A 1 -8.66 -22.29 31.14
CA MET A 1 -7.27 -21.82 31.21
C MET A 1 -6.83 -21.54 29.77
N ILE A 2 -6.93 -20.28 29.31
CA ILE A 2 -6.55 -19.85 27.95
C ILE A 2 -5.04 -19.63 28.03
N PRO A 3 -4.21 -20.22 27.14
CA PRO A 3 -2.78 -19.98 27.17
C PRO A 3 -2.50 -18.52 26.84
N ASP A 4 -1.75 -17.90 27.72
CA ASP A 4 -1.15 -16.58 27.58
C ASP A 4 -0.40 -16.52 26.23
N ARG A 5 -0.92 -15.70 25.30
CA ARG A 5 -0.19 -15.35 24.08
C ARG A 5 0.92 -14.39 24.52
N THR A 6 2.07 -14.96 24.82
CA THR A 6 3.29 -14.20 24.95
C THR A 6 3.46 -13.39 23.65
N ILE A 7 3.19 -12.10 23.77
CA ILE A 7 3.46 -11.14 22.67
C ILE A 7 4.98 -11.09 22.59
N GLU A 8 5.55 -11.81 21.60
CA GLU A 8 6.97 -11.67 21.32
C GLU A 8 7.27 -10.18 21.09
N PRO A 9 8.32 -9.64 21.71
CA PRO A 9 8.69 -8.25 21.53
C PRO A 9 8.92 -8.01 20.05
N ARG A 10 8.22 -7.03 19.47
CA ARG A 10 8.39 -6.60 18.09
C ARG A 10 9.85 -6.20 17.92
N PRO A 11 10.63 -6.85 17.08
CA PRO A 11 11.97 -6.35 16.80
C PRO A 11 11.82 -4.98 16.16
N ASP A 12 12.31 -3.94 16.83
CA ASP A 12 12.42 -2.59 16.29
C ASP A 12 13.48 -2.61 15.18
N PHE A 13 13.06 -2.94 13.95
CA PHE A 13 13.89 -2.68 12.80
C PHE A 13 13.65 -1.25 12.39
N PRO A 14 14.69 -0.42 12.33
CA PRO A 14 14.59 0.85 11.64
C PRO A 14 14.26 0.56 10.17
N TRP A 15 13.20 1.17 9.69
CA TRP A 15 12.80 1.12 8.29
C TRP A 15 12.32 2.50 7.86
N ASN A 16 12.43 2.77 6.57
CA ASN A 16 11.99 4.02 5.97
C ASN A 16 11.16 3.73 4.72
N VAL A 17 10.38 4.71 4.30
CA VAL A 17 9.66 4.66 3.02
C VAL A 17 10.40 5.55 2.01
N ARG A 18 10.58 5.02 0.81
CA ARG A 18 11.18 5.74 -0.32
C ARG A 18 10.48 5.40 -1.63
N ARG A 19 10.75 6.20 -2.65
CA ARG A 19 10.32 5.86 -4.00
C ARG A 19 10.98 4.55 -4.45
N ALA A 20 10.20 3.68 -5.09
CA ALA A 20 10.71 2.45 -5.70
C ALA A 20 11.55 2.78 -6.93
N THR A 21 12.50 1.91 -7.21
CA THR A 21 13.40 1.97 -8.37
C THR A 21 13.32 0.65 -9.16
N PRO A 22 13.84 0.58 -10.38
CA PRO A 22 13.88 -0.68 -11.12
C PRO A 22 14.60 -1.82 -10.39
N ALA A 23 15.54 -1.50 -9.48
CA ALA A 23 16.24 -2.50 -8.66
C ALA A 23 15.33 -3.20 -7.63
N ASP A 24 14.16 -2.63 -7.31
CA ASP A 24 13.21 -3.21 -6.36
C ASP A 24 12.26 -4.23 -7.01
N LEU A 25 12.30 -4.39 -8.33
CA LEU A 25 11.34 -5.19 -9.09
C LEU A 25 11.20 -6.62 -8.58
N GLU A 26 12.31 -7.31 -8.31
CA GLU A 26 12.28 -8.70 -7.84
C GLU A 26 11.61 -8.82 -6.46
N ALA A 27 11.94 -7.90 -5.55
CA ALA A 27 11.34 -7.86 -4.23
C ALA A 27 9.84 -7.56 -4.28
N ILE A 28 9.43 -6.60 -5.12
CA ILE A 28 8.03 -6.25 -5.34
C ILE A 28 7.25 -7.45 -5.89
N LEU A 29 7.78 -8.14 -6.89
CA LEU A 29 7.14 -9.34 -7.46
C LEU A 29 7.02 -10.47 -6.42
N ALA A 30 8.03 -10.67 -5.58
CA ALA A 30 7.98 -11.66 -4.50
C ALA A 30 6.89 -11.32 -3.48
N ILE A 31 6.75 -10.05 -3.09
CA ILE A 31 5.70 -9.58 -2.17
C ILE A 31 4.32 -9.74 -2.81
N GLN A 32 4.17 -9.36 -4.09
CA GLN A 32 2.91 -9.53 -4.84
C GLN A 32 2.47 -11.00 -4.87
N HIS A 33 3.38 -11.93 -5.16
CA HIS A 33 3.08 -13.38 -5.13
C HIS A 33 2.64 -13.87 -3.76
N GLY A 34 3.20 -13.31 -2.70
CA GLY A 34 2.81 -13.62 -1.32
C GLY A 34 1.54 -12.92 -0.82
N SER A 35 0.88 -12.14 -1.68
CA SER A 35 -0.29 -11.30 -1.33
C SER A 35 -1.42 -11.48 -2.36
N PRO A 36 -2.07 -12.65 -2.41
CA PRO A 36 -3.08 -12.97 -3.42
C PRO A 36 -4.32 -12.07 -3.35
N GLU A 37 -4.53 -11.38 -2.24
CA GLU A 37 -5.59 -10.40 -2.05
C GLU A 37 -5.32 -9.05 -2.74
N ALA A 38 -4.06 -8.76 -3.11
CA ALA A 38 -3.67 -7.54 -3.81
C ALA A 38 -3.75 -7.73 -5.34
N PRO A 39 -4.00 -6.66 -6.12
CA PRO A 39 -3.92 -6.72 -7.57
C PRO A 39 -2.55 -7.23 -8.03
N ALA A 40 -2.55 -8.14 -9.01
CA ALA A 40 -1.34 -8.68 -9.61
C ALA A 40 -1.08 -8.04 -10.97
N TRP A 41 0.05 -7.36 -11.10
CA TRP A 41 0.50 -6.81 -12.38
C TRP A 41 1.62 -7.64 -12.98
N SER A 42 1.69 -7.63 -14.31
CA SER A 42 2.75 -8.32 -15.04
C SER A 42 4.11 -7.65 -14.85
N SER A 43 5.20 -8.41 -15.02
CA SER A 43 6.55 -7.86 -14.96
C SER A 43 6.79 -6.69 -15.94
N PRO A 44 6.31 -6.71 -17.21
CA PRO A 44 6.37 -5.55 -18.09
C PRO A 44 5.66 -4.31 -17.53
N THR A 45 4.46 -4.49 -16.94
CA THR A 45 3.71 -3.39 -16.33
C THR A 45 4.49 -2.78 -15.16
N TRP A 46 5.08 -3.61 -14.30
CA TRP A 46 5.95 -3.15 -13.23
C TRP A 46 7.16 -2.37 -13.74
N LYS A 47 7.84 -2.87 -14.78
CA LYS A 47 8.98 -2.16 -15.38
C LYS A 47 8.59 -0.77 -15.89
N GLN A 48 7.43 -0.64 -16.51
CA GLN A 48 6.91 0.65 -16.95
C GLN A 48 6.61 1.58 -15.76
N MET A 49 5.97 1.08 -14.70
CA MET A 49 5.66 1.88 -13.50
C MET A 49 6.91 2.34 -12.75
N LEU A 50 7.96 1.53 -12.73
CA LEU A 50 9.22 1.84 -12.06
C LEU A 50 10.16 2.69 -12.93
N SER A 51 9.83 2.92 -14.20
CA SER A 51 10.61 3.81 -15.08
C SER A 51 10.53 5.25 -14.59
N PRO A 52 11.63 6.02 -14.65
CA PRO A 52 11.62 7.45 -14.38
C PRO A 52 10.83 8.26 -15.43
N GLU A 53 10.66 7.70 -16.61
CA GLU A 53 9.95 8.33 -17.74
C GLU A 53 8.48 7.89 -17.75
N GLN A 54 7.66 8.55 -16.95
CA GLN A 54 6.21 8.41 -17.03
C GLN A 54 5.66 9.56 -17.86
N ALA A 55 5.06 9.23 -19.01
CA ALA A 55 4.39 10.19 -19.88
C ALA A 55 2.87 10.04 -19.77
N GLY A 56 2.15 11.15 -19.77
CA GLY A 56 0.68 11.17 -19.80
C GLY A 56 0.04 11.99 -18.71
N SER A 57 -1.29 12.09 -18.76
CA SER A 57 -2.11 12.80 -17.77
C SER A 57 -2.33 12.03 -16.47
N LEU A 58 -2.03 10.73 -16.47
CA LEU A 58 -2.11 9.85 -15.30
C LEU A 58 -0.69 9.57 -14.79
N LEU A 59 -0.34 10.16 -13.67
CA LEU A 59 0.94 9.90 -13.01
C LEU A 59 0.79 8.81 -11.97
N ARG A 60 1.75 7.87 -11.92
CA ARG A 60 1.83 6.84 -10.89
C ARG A 60 3.04 7.04 -10.00
N VAL A 61 2.89 6.66 -8.73
CA VAL A 61 3.99 6.52 -7.80
C VAL A 61 3.98 5.11 -7.24
N CYS A 62 5.17 4.51 -7.18
CA CYS A 62 5.40 3.30 -6.40
C CYS A 62 6.36 3.65 -5.25
N LEU A 63 5.94 3.39 -4.03
CA LEU A 63 6.76 3.52 -2.83
C LEU A 63 7.08 2.14 -2.27
N VAL A 64 8.25 1.98 -1.67
CA VAL A 64 8.65 0.79 -0.92
C VAL A 64 9.02 1.17 0.51
N ALA A 65 8.66 0.31 1.45
CA ALA A 65 9.21 0.34 2.80
C ALA A 65 10.44 -0.56 2.84
N GLU A 66 11.57 -0.02 3.29
CA GLU A 66 12.86 -0.69 3.29
C GLU A 66 13.48 -0.65 4.67
N GLY A 67 14.06 -1.75 5.09
CA GLY A 67 14.80 -1.89 6.32
C GLY A 67 15.94 -2.89 6.18
N ASP A 68 16.67 -3.12 7.27
CA ASP A 68 17.71 -4.13 7.30
C ASP A 68 17.12 -5.50 7.64
N HIS A 69 17.52 -6.52 6.89
CA HIS A 69 17.12 -7.89 7.19
C HIS A 69 17.79 -8.34 8.51
N PRO A 70 17.01 -8.87 9.49
CA PRO A 70 17.53 -9.13 10.83
C PRO A 70 18.76 -10.05 10.88
N ALA A 71 18.79 -11.04 10.00
CA ALA A 71 19.85 -12.03 10.01
C ALA A 71 21.05 -11.67 9.12
N SER A 72 20.81 -11.09 7.94
CA SER A 72 21.85 -10.83 6.93
C SER A 72 22.36 -9.39 6.91
N ARG A 73 21.65 -8.47 7.58
CA ARG A 73 21.93 -7.02 7.51
C ARG A 73 21.89 -6.45 6.08
N SER A 74 21.40 -7.22 5.11
CA SER A 74 21.17 -6.74 3.75
C SER A 74 19.88 -5.91 3.69
N ARG A 75 19.81 -5.04 2.70
CA ARG A 75 18.59 -4.28 2.41
C ARG A 75 17.43 -5.22 2.12
N TRP A 76 16.30 -4.95 2.73
CA TRP A 76 15.10 -5.77 2.63
C TRP A 76 13.87 -4.92 2.41
N VAL A 77 13.15 -5.17 1.32
CA VAL A 77 11.88 -4.53 1.03
C VAL A 77 10.78 -5.22 1.85
N LEU A 78 10.14 -4.47 2.73
CA LEU A 78 9.11 -4.93 3.67
C LEU A 78 7.70 -4.84 3.10
N GLY A 79 7.52 -4.01 2.09
CA GLY A 79 6.24 -3.79 1.43
C GLY A 79 6.33 -2.72 0.36
N PHE A 80 5.28 -2.61 -0.43
CA PHE A 80 5.13 -1.58 -1.45
C PHE A 80 3.72 -0.98 -1.44
N CYS A 81 3.59 0.18 -2.03
CA CYS A 81 2.31 0.85 -2.28
C CYS A 81 2.36 1.54 -3.63
N VAL A 82 1.27 1.44 -4.39
CA VAL A 82 1.10 2.12 -5.68
C VAL A 82 -0.13 3.00 -5.62
N ALA A 83 0.04 4.24 -6.05
CA ALA A 83 -1.07 5.15 -6.26
C ALA A 83 -0.94 5.85 -7.61
N CYS A 84 -2.07 6.24 -8.19
CA CYS A 84 -2.11 7.11 -9.35
C CYS A 84 -2.80 8.44 -9.01
N TRP A 85 -2.49 9.45 -9.83
CA TRP A 85 -3.01 10.80 -9.70
C TRP A 85 -3.44 11.35 -11.05
N ALA A 86 -4.58 12.03 -11.09
CA ALA A 86 -5.11 12.75 -12.23
C ALA A 86 -5.90 13.99 -11.74
N GLY A 87 -5.22 15.13 -11.63
CA GLY A 87 -5.83 16.40 -11.22
C GLY A 87 -6.30 16.40 -9.76
N GLU A 88 -7.59 16.60 -9.52
CA GLU A 88 -8.14 16.63 -8.16
C GLU A 88 -8.45 15.24 -7.58
N TRP A 89 -8.18 14.17 -8.34
CA TRP A 89 -8.46 12.80 -7.98
C TRP A 89 -7.18 11.97 -7.90
N SER A 90 -7.17 10.99 -7.02
CA SER A 90 -6.14 9.96 -6.92
C SER A 90 -6.76 8.62 -6.53
N GLU A 91 -6.04 7.54 -6.80
CA GLU A 91 -6.43 6.18 -6.44
C GLU A 91 -5.27 5.45 -5.79
N LEU A 92 -5.55 4.78 -4.68
CA LEU A 92 -4.67 3.81 -4.08
C LEU A 92 -4.88 2.47 -4.78
N GLU A 93 -4.01 2.15 -5.75
CA GLU A 93 -4.17 1.00 -6.63
C GLU A 93 -3.75 -0.32 -5.95
N SER A 94 -2.73 -0.28 -5.08
CA SER A 94 -2.27 -1.48 -4.36
C SER A 94 -1.43 -1.14 -3.14
N VAL A 95 -1.54 -1.95 -2.10
CA VAL A 95 -0.60 -2.00 -0.98
C VAL A 95 -0.41 -3.45 -0.53
N ALA A 96 0.84 -3.87 -0.38
CA ALA A 96 1.17 -5.19 0.12
C ALA A 96 2.43 -5.16 1.00
N THR A 97 2.49 -6.06 1.97
CA THR A 97 3.64 -6.20 2.88
C THR A 97 4.00 -7.66 3.06
N VAL A 98 5.28 -7.96 3.26
CA VAL A 98 5.71 -9.29 3.68
C VAL A 98 4.99 -9.69 4.97
N VAL A 99 4.70 -10.97 5.13
CA VAL A 99 3.94 -11.48 6.28
C VAL A 99 4.58 -11.08 7.61
N SER A 100 5.90 -11.17 7.71
CA SER A 100 6.68 -10.82 8.90
C SER A 100 6.64 -9.31 9.26
N ALA A 101 6.28 -8.43 8.33
CA ALA A 101 6.13 -6.99 8.56
C ALA A 101 4.68 -6.56 8.84
N ARG A 102 3.72 -7.48 8.76
CA ARG A 102 2.30 -7.18 9.06
C ARG A 102 2.12 -6.78 10.53
N GLY A 103 1.17 -5.89 10.79
CA GLY A 103 0.91 -5.38 12.14
C GLY A 103 1.97 -4.44 12.73
N ARG A 104 3.00 -4.07 11.96
CA ARG A 104 4.11 -3.19 12.39
C ARG A 104 3.99 -1.75 11.89
N GLY A 105 2.86 -1.37 11.33
CA GLY A 105 2.64 -0.01 10.83
C GLY A 105 3.17 0.24 9.41
N VAL A 106 3.87 -0.71 8.78
CA VAL A 106 4.45 -0.55 7.44
C VAL A 106 3.39 -0.17 6.40
N GLY A 107 2.29 -0.92 6.32
CA GLY A 107 1.20 -0.59 5.39
C GLY A 107 0.58 0.79 5.66
N ARG A 108 0.44 1.17 6.94
CA ARG A 108 -0.07 2.50 7.32
C ARG A 108 0.84 3.62 6.85
N ALA A 109 2.15 3.47 7.03
CA ALA A 109 3.12 4.49 6.61
C ALA A 109 3.19 4.60 5.08
N LEU A 110 3.17 3.48 4.36
CA LEU A 110 3.12 3.46 2.90
C LEU A 110 1.87 4.21 2.38
N CYS A 111 0.68 3.87 2.89
CA CYS A 111 -0.55 4.55 2.51
C CYS A 111 -0.52 6.03 2.88
N GLY A 112 -0.05 6.39 4.08
CA GLY A 112 0.08 7.79 4.49
C GLY A 112 0.96 8.59 3.54
N GLN A 113 2.09 8.05 3.12
CA GLN A 113 2.98 8.75 2.20
C GLN A 113 2.42 8.90 0.78
N VAL A 114 1.67 7.94 0.25
CA VAL A 114 1.00 8.17 -1.05
C VAL A 114 -0.16 9.15 -0.94
N MET A 115 -0.85 9.21 0.21
CA MET A 115 -1.86 10.26 0.48
C MET A 115 -1.20 11.65 0.49
N ASP A 116 -0.05 11.80 1.16
CA ASP A 116 0.70 13.06 1.17
C ASP A 116 1.20 13.42 -0.23
N TRP A 117 1.76 12.46 -0.97
CA TRP A 117 2.18 12.64 -2.36
C TRP A 117 1.06 13.10 -3.27
N SER A 118 -0.16 12.56 -3.11
CA SER A 118 -1.35 12.96 -3.87
C SER A 118 -1.82 14.35 -3.49
N ARG A 119 -1.84 14.66 -2.20
CA ARG A 119 -2.21 15.98 -1.67
C ARG A 119 -1.30 17.10 -2.16
N GLU A 120 0.02 16.87 -2.17
CA GLU A 120 1.03 17.80 -2.69
C GLU A 120 0.83 18.12 -4.18
N ARG A 121 0.14 17.24 -4.93
CA ARG A 121 -0.20 17.42 -6.35
C ARG A 121 -1.57 18.02 -6.59
N GLY A 122 -2.28 18.36 -5.52
CA GLY A 122 -3.59 19.00 -5.59
C GLY A 122 -4.77 18.04 -5.64
N ALA A 123 -4.55 16.73 -5.40
CA ALA A 123 -5.66 15.80 -5.22
C ALA A 123 -6.47 16.19 -3.98
N ARG A 124 -7.78 16.19 -4.11
CA ARG A 124 -8.73 16.44 -3.02
C ARG A 124 -9.33 15.16 -2.49
N VAL A 125 -9.40 14.14 -3.31
CA VAL A 125 -9.98 12.85 -2.95
C VAL A 125 -9.01 11.73 -3.34
N MET A 126 -8.95 10.71 -2.47
CA MET A 126 -8.34 9.43 -2.82
C MET A 126 -9.36 8.33 -2.67
N GLU A 127 -9.44 7.47 -3.67
CA GLU A 127 -10.35 6.34 -3.73
C GLU A 127 -9.55 5.02 -3.73
N LEU A 128 -10.22 3.94 -3.39
CA LEU A 128 -9.70 2.58 -3.50
C LEU A 128 -10.82 1.56 -3.62
N GLU A 129 -10.46 0.39 -4.11
CA GLU A 129 -11.29 -0.80 -4.11
C GLU A 129 -10.60 -1.89 -3.30
N VAL A 130 -11.36 -2.57 -2.44
CA VAL A 130 -10.82 -3.63 -1.59
C VAL A 130 -11.77 -4.82 -1.55
N ARG A 131 -11.24 -6.05 -1.57
CA ARG A 131 -12.03 -7.27 -1.43
C ARG A 131 -12.88 -7.22 -0.16
N ALA A 132 -14.15 -7.61 -0.26
CA ALA A 132 -15.07 -7.62 0.88
C ALA A 132 -14.58 -8.54 2.02
N SER A 133 -13.84 -9.61 1.71
CA SER A 133 -13.22 -10.50 2.69
C SER A 133 -11.98 -9.93 3.36
N ASN A 134 -11.28 -8.96 2.74
CA ASN A 134 -10.03 -8.40 3.28
C ASN A 134 -10.28 -7.42 4.41
N ARG A 135 -10.73 -7.95 5.56
CA ARG A 135 -11.07 -7.15 6.76
C ARG A 135 -9.87 -6.39 7.32
N ALA A 136 -8.67 -6.95 7.18
CA ALA A 136 -7.44 -6.32 7.67
C ALA A 136 -7.12 -5.04 6.89
N ALA A 137 -7.20 -5.07 5.56
CA ALA A 137 -7.02 -3.89 4.72
C ALA A 137 -8.12 -2.86 4.96
N GLN A 138 -9.39 -3.27 5.04
CA GLN A 138 -10.49 -2.36 5.37
C GLN A 138 -10.28 -1.65 6.71
N ALA A 139 -9.82 -2.37 7.74
CA ALA A 139 -9.51 -1.77 9.05
C ALA A 139 -8.35 -0.75 8.95
N LEU A 140 -7.31 -1.07 8.17
CA LEU A 140 -6.22 -0.14 7.86
C LEU A 140 -6.76 1.14 7.21
N TYR A 141 -7.56 1.02 6.16
CA TYR A 141 -8.09 2.16 5.42
C TYR A 141 -9.02 3.04 6.27
N ARG A 142 -9.93 2.41 7.06
CA ARG A 142 -10.75 3.18 8.03
C ARG A 142 -9.88 3.93 9.03
N SER A 143 -8.77 3.34 9.48
CA SER A 143 -7.84 4.01 10.41
C SER A 143 -7.09 5.20 9.78
N LEU A 144 -7.08 5.31 8.46
CA LEU A 144 -6.53 6.42 7.67
C LEU A 144 -7.59 7.45 7.24
N GLY A 145 -8.85 7.24 7.66
CA GLY A 145 -9.96 8.15 7.36
C GLY A 145 -10.79 7.78 6.15
N PHE A 146 -10.51 6.66 5.48
CA PHE A 146 -11.37 6.21 4.39
C PHE A 146 -12.74 5.77 4.90
N ALA A 147 -13.79 6.20 4.23
CA ALA A 147 -15.17 5.80 4.45
C ALA A 147 -15.70 4.97 3.28
N GLU A 148 -16.57 4.02 3.58
CA GLU A 148 -17.23 3.21 2.55
C GLU A 148 -18.19 4.08 1.74
N GLN A 149 -18.13 3.95 0.41
CA GLN A 149 -18.99 4.67 -0.53
C GLN A 149 -20.00 3.75 -1.23
N GLY A 150 -19.70 2.46 -1.28
CA GLY A 150 -20.56 1.49 -1.94
C GLY A 150 -19.88 0.15 -2.13
N VAL A 151 -20.54 -0.70 -2.91
CA VAL A 151 -20.08 -2.06 -3.23
C VAL A 151 -20.26 -2.32 -4.72
N ARG A 152 -19.21 -2.79 -5.38
CA ARG A 152 -19.29 -3.39 -6.71
C ARG A 152 -19.46 -4.88 -6.59
N ARG A 153 -20.62 -5.40 -6.97
CA ARG A 153 -20.91 -6.83 -6.86
C ARG A 153 -20.12 -7.63 -7.88
N ARG A 154 -19.57 -8.78 -7.43
CA ARG A 154 -18.86 -9.75 -8.27
C ARG A 154 -17.72 -9.11 -9.09
N TYR A 155 -17.04 -8.15 -8.51
CA TYR A 155 -15.97 -7.38 -9.17
C TYR A 155 -14.72 -8.23 -9.40
N TYR A 156 -14.28 -8.94 -8.38
CA TYR A 156 -13.18 -9.89 -8.49
C TYR A 156 -13.68 -11.21 -9.08
N GLN A 157 -12.84 -11.86 -9.90
CA GLN A 157 -13.23 -13.08 -10.61
C GLN A 157 -12.62 -14.34 -10.01
N ASP A 158 -11.51 -14.23 -9.29
CA ASP A 158 -10.83 -15.36 -8.68
C ASP A 158 -10.39 -15.02 -7.23
N PRO A 159 -11.10 -15.55 -6.23
CA PRO A 159 -12.48 -16.05 -6.31
C PRO A 159 -13.47 -14.94 -6.68
N ILE A 160 -14.69 -15.32 -7.13
CA ILE A 160 -15.76 -14.33 -7.35
C ILE A 160 -16.11 -13.67 -6.04
N GLU A 161 -15.92 -12.36 -5.97
CA GLU A 161 -16.10 -11.60 -4.74
C GLU A 161 -16.47 -10.14 -5.02
N ASP A 162 -17.19 -9.53 -4.09
CA ASP A 162 -17.52 -8.10 -4.15
C ASP A 162 -16.31 -7.24 -3.79
N ALA A 163 -16.24 -6.04 -4.38
CA ALA A 163 -15.35 -4.99 -3.96
C ALA A 163 -16.09 -3.96 -3.11
N VAL A 164 -15.51 -3.59 -1.98
CA VAL A 164 -15.93 -2.42 -1.20
C VAL A 164 -15.20 -1.21 -1.76
N LEU A 165 -15.96 -0.19 -2.15
CA LEU A 165 -15.45 1.10 -2.60
C LEU A 165 -15.25 1.99 -1.38
N MET A 166 -14.08 2.57 -1.24
CA MET A 166 -13.78 3.48 -0.14
C MET A 166 -13.15 4.77 -0.66
N SER A 167 -13.42 5.89 0.00
CA SER A 167 -12.78 7.17 -0.31
C SER A 167 -12.43 7.96 0.93
N VAL A 168 -11.48 8.86 0.78
CA VAL A 168 -11.09 9.83 1.81
C VAL A 168 -10.93 11.22 1.19
N ASP A 169 -11.43 12.24 1.90
CA ASP A 169 -11.13 13.62 1.59
C ASP A 169 -9.72 13.97 2.10
N LEU A 170 -8.82 14.24 1.15
CA LEU A 170 -7.41 14.52 1.45
C LEU A 170 -7.20 15.89 2.11
N LEU A 171 -8.15 16.82 2.00
CA LEU A 171 -8.04 18.15 2.61
C LEU A 171 -8.33 18.10 4.11
N THR A 172 -9.19 17.18 4.54
CA THR A 172 -9.60 17.01 5.95
C THR A 172 -8.85 15.91 6.66
N ALA A 173 -8.31 14.93 5.93
CA ALA A 173 -7.52 13.85 6.51
C ALA A 173 -6.21 14.40 7.13
N ALA A 174 -5.91 13.99 8.35
CA ALA A 174 -4.69 14.40 9.05
C ALA A 174 -3.45 14.00 8.25
N THR A 175 -2.53 14.94 8.05
CA THR A 175 -1.21 14.66 7.46
C THR A 175 -0.47 13.70 8.38
N THR A 176 -0.12 12.52 7.88
CA THR A 176 0.70 11.56 8.63
C THR A 176 2.15 12.04 8.61
N ARG A 177 2.50 13.01 9.46
CA ARG A 177 3.92 13.34 9.68
C ARG A 177 4.58 12.13 10.36
N VAL A 178 5.38 11.39 9.60
CA VAL A 178 6.38 10.51 10.19
C VAL A 178 7.42 11.44 10.80
N LEU A 179 7.42 11.55 12.12
CA LEU A 179 8.53 12.16 12.83
C LEU A 179 9.76 11.30 12.59
N THR A 180 10.71 11.86 11.86
CA THR A 180 12.09 11.34 11.72
C THR A 180 12.81 11.29 13.07
#